data_03d2474561786b7bdda38edd812f2b25
#
_entry.id   03d2474561786b7bdda38edd812f2b25
#
_cell.length_a   1.000
_cell.length_b   1.000
_cell.length_c   1.000
_cell.angle_alpha   90.00
_cell.angle_beta   90.00
_cell.angle_gamma   90.00
#
_symmetry.space_group_name_H-M   'P 1'
#
loop_
_entity.id
_entity.type
_entity.pdbx_description
1 polymer ?
#
loop_
_entity_poly.entity_id
_entity_poly.type
_entity_poly.pdbx_seq_one_letter_code
_entity_poly.pdbx_strand_id
1 'polypeptide(L)'
;DILRLLKGISVPAMVIQDEFHITTHTFKKILFPTGSHQGFEQQIKATIDLASAMGSEIHLYTIEKPGVEFSAELKKNLKLAESEFMKHGVNFKKVTEAQTFYSVGFAKQIMAYAVKEEMDLVAIMANPTREHHYIADADKVSLLTNSSCIPVLSANAKINMS
;
A
#
# COMPACT_ATOMS: atom_id res chain seq x y z
N ASP A 1 -17.07 0.79 11.52
CA ASP A 1 -16.31 0.38 10.36
C ASP A 1 -14.95 1.07 10.36
N ILE A 2 -13.88 0.30 10.42
CA ILE A 2 -12.50 0.78 10.51
C ILE A 2 -12.11 1.65 9.31
N LEU A 3 -12.53 1.29 8.11
CA LEU A 3 -12.22 2.07 6.91
C LEU A 3 -12.88 3.46 6.95
N ARG A 4 -14.09 3.56 7.47
CA ARG A 4 -14.77 4.84 7.65
C ARG A 4 -14.03 5.74 8.63
N LEU A 5 -13.52 5.16 9.72
CA LEU A 5 -12.69 5.87 10.68
C LEU A 5 -11.42 6.39 10.01
N LEU A 6 -10.70 5.54 9.28
CA LEU A 6 -9.45 5.91 8.61
C LEU A 6 -9.65 7.01 7.56
N LYS A 7 -10.75 6.98 6.83
CA LYS A 7 -11.08 8.04 5.83
C LYS A 7 -11.25 9.42 6.48
N GLY A 8 -11.60 9.48 7.75
CA GLY A 8 -11.76 10.73 8.50
C GLY A 8 -10.48 11.25 9.15
N ILE A 9 -9.38 10.51 9.08
CA ILE A 9 -8.12 10.89 9.73
C ILE A 9 -7.20 11.58 8.71
N SER A 10 -6.67 12.74 9.07
CA SER A 10 -5.77 13.54 8.21
C SER A 10 -4.30 13.17 8.35
N VAL A 11 -3.95 12.30 9.28
CA VAL A 11 -2.58 11.82 9.50
C VAL A 11 -2.49 10.33 9.14
N PRO A 12 -1.29 9.82 8.82
CA PRO A 12 -1.11 8.38 8.63
C PRO A 12 -1.47 7.61 9.91
N ALA A 13 -2.11 6.46 9.74
CA ALA A 13 -2.49 5.59 10.85
C ALA A 13 -2.03 4.15 10.58
N MET A 14 -1.59 3.48 11.62
CA MET A 14 -1.23 2.07 11.53
C MET A 14 -2.33 1.22 12.18
N VAL A 15 -2.83 0.26 11.43
CA VAL A 15 -3.80 -0.72 11.90
C VAL A 15 -3.06 -1.99 12.25
N ILE A 16 -3.17 -2.40 13.51
CA ILE A 16 -2.50 -3.57 14.06
C ILE A 16 -3.58 -4.50 14.60
N GLN A 17 -3.51 -5.77 14.22
CA GLN A 17 -4.42 -6.80 14.70
C GLN A 17 -4.05 -7.23 16.13
N ASP A 18 -5.03 -7.71 16.88
CA ASP A 18 -4.87 -8.05 18.31
C ASP A 18 -3.78 -9.12 18.58
N GLU A 19 -3.56 -10.01 17.62
CA GLU A 19 -2.56 -11.08 17.75
C GLU A 19 -1.13 -10.65 17.35
N PHE A 20 -0.95 -9.38 16.99
CA PHE A 20 0.36 -8.87 16.58
C PHE A 20 1.22 -8.55 17.81
N HIS A 21 2.44 -9.08 17.85
CA HIS A 21 3.40 -8.82 18.92
C HIS A 21 4.44 -7.78 18.49
N ILE A 22 4.23 -6.54 18.86
CA ILE A 22 5.11 -5.40 18.50
C ILE A 22 6.55 -5.59 19.00
N THR A 23 6.72 -6.23 20.14
CA THR A 23 8.02 -6.32 20.84
C THR A 23 9.11 -7.08 20.09
N THR A 24 8.74 -7.91 19.12
CA THR A 24 9.67 -8.75 18.35
C THR A 24 9.74 -8.38 16.88
N HIS A 25 8.89 -7.46 16.42
CA HIS A 25 8.79 -7.09 15.01
C HIS A 25 9.53 -5.82 14.69
N THR A 26 10.43 -5.92 13.73
CA THR A 26 11.00 -4.77 13.02
C THR A 26 10.35 -4.73 11.64
N PHE A 27 9.87 -3.57 11.21
CA PHE A 27 9.28 -3.40 9.88
C PHE A 27 10.40 -3.34 8.82
N LYS A 28 10.99 -4.49 8.51
CA LYS A 28 12.10 -4.58 7.56
C LYS A 28 11.67 -4.56 6.11
N LYS A 29 10.49 -5.10 5.83
CA LYS A 29 9.92 -5.22 4.48
C LYS A 29 8.55 -4.60 4.42
N ILE A 30 8.39 -3.58 3.60
CA ILE A 30 7.13 -2.87 3.40
C ILE A 30 6.61 -3.16 1.99
N LEU A 31 5.40 -3.70 1.89
CA LEU A 31 4.70 -3.86 0.62
C LEU A 31 3.95 -2.59 0.28
N PHE A 32 4.22 -2.03 -0.89
CA PHE A 32 3.64 -0.78 -1.37
C PHE A 32 2.85 -1.03 -2.67
N PRO A 33 1.56 -1.42 -2.56
CA PRO A 33 0.71 -1.61 -3.73
C PRO A 33 0.49 -0.29 -4.46
N THR A 34 0.63 -0.31 -5.77
CA THR A 34 0.52 0.87 -6.60
C THR A 34 -0.56 0.69 -7.66
N GLY A 35 -1.38 1.71 -7.83
CA GLY A 35 -2.39 1.81 -8.87
C GLY A 35 -2.42 3.21 -9.46
N SER A 36 -3.45 3.51 -10.25
CA SER A 36 -3.65 4.83 -10.87
C SER A 36 -4.49 5.78 -10.00
N HIS A 37 -4.44 5.60 -8.68
CA HIS A 37 -5.19 6.41 -7.72
C HIS A 37 -4.55 7.77 -7.49
N GLN A 38 -5.37 8.73 -7.05
CA GLN A 38 -4.93 10.06 -6.66
C GLN A 38 -4.48 10.10 -5.19
N GLY A 39 -3.79 11.17 -4.82
CA GLY A 39 -3.29 11.34 -3.43
C GLY A 39 -2.08 10.47 -3.11
N PHE A 40 -1.43 9.95 -4.11
CA PHE A 40 -0.32 9.02 -4.01
C PHE A 40 0.87 9.57 -3.22
N GLU A 41 1.07 10.87 -3.25
CA GLU A 41 2.15 11.56 -2.54
C GLU A 41 2.09 11.35 -1.03
N GLN A 42 0.90 11.25 -0.46
CA GLN A 42 0.73 11.03 0.97
C GLN A 42 1.11 9.60 1.37
N GLN A 43 0.79 8.62 0.52
CA GLN A 43 1.21 7.24 0.72
C GLN A 43 2.74 7.14 0.64
N ILE A 44 3.36 7.77 -0.34
CA ILE A 44 4.82 7.82 -0.49
C ILE A 44 5.46 8.43 0.76
N LYS A 45 4.99 9.59 1.19
CA LYS A 45 5.55 10.30 2.35
C LYS A 45 5.48 9.47 3.62
N ALA A 46 4.31 8.92 3.93
CA ALA A 46 4.11 8.09 5.12
C ALA A 46 5.02 6.86 5.11
N THR A 47 5.16 6.23 3.93
CA THR A 47 6.01 5.05 3.77
C THR A 47 7.49 5.39 3.90
N ILE A 48 7.95 6.49 3.31
CA ILE A 48 9.34 6.97 3.44
C ILE A 48 9.67 7.28 4.90
N ASP A 49 8.80 7.97 5.61
CA ASP A 49 9.02 8.34 7.00
C ASP A 49 9.23 7.08 7.86
N LEU A 50 8.40 6.07 7.68
CA LEU A 50 8.54 4.81 8.40
C LEU A 50 9.77 4.02 7.94
N ALA A 51 9.99 3.88 6.65
CA ALA A 51 11.11 3.12 6.09
C ALA A 51 12.45 3.73 6.49
N SER A 52 12.56 5.05 6.51
CA SER A 52 13.78 5.76 6.95
C SER A 52 14.06 5.53 8.43
N ALA A 53 13.03 5.54 9.27
CA ALA A 53 13.17 5.31 10.71
C ALA A 53 13.55 3.86 11.03
N MET A 54 13.06 2.88 10.25
CA MET A 54 13.21 1.45 10.53
C MET A 54 14.26 0.74 9.66
N GLY A 55 14.85 1.42 8.69
CA GLY A 55 15.77 0.81 7.74
C GLY A 55 15.11 -0.23 6.85
N SER A 56 13.88 0.03 6.41
CA SER A 56 13.06 -0.90 5.65
C SER A 56 13.44 -0.94 4.17
N GLU A 57 13.20 -2.09 3.53
CA GLU A 57 13.14 -2.22 2.07
C GLU A 57 11.68 -2.14 1.62
N ILE A 58 11.40 -1.31 0.62
CA ILE A 58 10.06 -1.16 0.05
C ILE A 58 9.95 -2.02 -1.20
N HIS A 59 8.91 -2.85 -1.28
CA HIS A 59 8.52 -3.53 -2.51
C HIS A 59 7.44 -2.70 -3.22
N LEU A 60 7.85 -1.99 -4.25
CA LEU A 60 6.95 -1.19 -5.09
C LEU A 60 6.20 -2.17 -6.02
N TYR A 61 4.99 -2.52 -5.64
CA TYR A 61 4.25 -3.66 -6.17
C TYR A 61 3.14 -3.22 -7.11
N THR A 62 3.11 -3.81 -8.30
CA THR A 62 2.11 -3.52 -9.33
C THR A 62 1.55 -4.81 -9.89
N ILE A 63 0.23 -4.86 -10.09
CA ILE A 63 -0.45 -5.97 -10.74
C ILE A 63 -0.70 -5.61 -12.21
N GLU A 64 -0.20 -6.44 -13.09
CA GLU A 64 -0.36 -6.30 -14.54
C GLU A 64 -1.57 -7.10 -15.02
N LYS A 65 -2.51 -6.41 -15.65
CA LYS A 65 -3.67 -7.07 -16.27
C LYS A 65 -3.30 -7.59 -17.65
N PRO A 66 -3.61 -8.85 -17.99
CA PRO A 66 -3.29 -9.40 -19.30
C PRO A 66 -3.89 -8.57 -20.44
N GLY A 67 -3.06 -8.21 -21.42
CA GLY A 67 -3.46 -7.46 -22.58
C GLY A 67 -3.82 -5.98 -22.33
N VAL A 68 -3.55 -5.46 -21.16
CA VAL A 68 -3.82 -4.06 -20.80
C VAL A 68 -2.51 -3.37 -20.45
N GLU A 69 -2.17 -2.33 -21.21
CA GLU A 69 -1.01 -1.49 -20.86
C GLU A 69 -1.28 -0.67 -19.60
N PHE A 70 -0.21 -0.34 -18.88
CA PHE A 70 -0.30 0.58 -17.75
C PHE A 70 -0.79 1.95 -18.21
N SER A 71 -1.77 2.50 -17.49
CA SER A 71 -2.28 3.84 -17.76
C SER A 71 -1.18 4.91 -17.56
N ALA A 72 -1.39 6.08 -18.14
CA ALA A 72 -0.48 7.21 -17.95
C ALA A 72 -0.37 7.60 -16.48
N GLU A 73 -1.47 7.52 -15.72
CA GLU A 73 -1.53 7.81 -14.29
C GLU A 73 -0.71 6.81 -13.48
N LEU A 74 -0.83 5.52 -13.79
CA LEU A 74 -0.04 4.48 -13.12
C LEU A 74 1.45 4.66 -13.39
N LYS A 75 1.83 4.92 -14.63
CA LYS A 75 3.23 5.20 -15.01
C LYS A 75 3.78 6.42 -14.28
N LYS A 76 2.96 7.46 -14.15
CA LYS A 76 3.29 8.68 -13.40
C LYS A 76 3.50 8.38 -11.91
N ASN A 77 2.60 7.62 -11.30
CA ASN A 77 2.69 7.24 -9.90
C ASN A 77 3.95 6.40 -9.63
N LEU A 78 4.27 5.45 -10.50
CA LEU A 78 5.48 4.63 -10.38
C LEU A 78 6.74 5.49 -10.46
N LYS A 79 6.81 6.41 -11.42
CA LYS A 79 7.95 7.33 -11.54
C LYS A 79 8.11 8.22 -10.32
N LEU A 80 7.01 8.73 -9.80
CA LEU A 80 7.02 9.57 -8.60
C LEU A 80 7.55 8.80 -7.39
N ALA A 81 7.05 7.57 -7.17
CA ALA A 81 7.51 6.73 -6.09
C ALA A 81 9.00 6.42 -6.18
N GLU A 82 9.48 5.98 -7.35
CA GLU A 82 10.90 5.70 -7.57
C GLU A 82 11.77 6.91 -7.30
N SER A 83 11.38 8.07 -7.85
CA SER A 83 12.10 9.33 -7.68
C SER A 83 12.21 9.74 -6.22
N GLU A 84 11.12 9.67 -5.47
CA GLU A 84 11.08 10.04 -4.06
C GLU A 84 11.85 9.04 -3.19
N PHE A 85 11.76 7.74 -3.46
CA PHE A 85 12.54 6.73 -2.74
C PHE A 85 14.05 6.92 -2.96
N MET A 86 14.46 7.18 -4.19
CA MET A 86 15.87 7.46 -4.50
C MET A 86 16.36 8.75 -3.84
N LYS A 87 15.55 9.82 -3.90
CA LYS A 87 15.86 11.12 -3.30
C LYS A 87 16.10 11.02 -1.79
N HIS A 88 15.33 10.18 -1.10
CA HIS A 88 15.43 10.00 0.35
C HIS A 88 16.35 8.84 0.77
N GLY A 89 17.01 8.18 -0.17
CA GLY A 89 17.94 7.10 0.10
C GLY A 89 17.29 5.85 0.70
N VAL A 90 16.02 5.61 0.40
CA VAL A 90 15.29 4.44 0.88
C VAL A 90 15.51 3.27 -0.07
N ASN A 91 15.82 2.09 0.46
CA ASN A 91 15.95 0.87 -0.34
C ASN A 91 14.59 0.43 -0.88
N PHE A 92 14.52 0.16 -2.17
CA PHE A 92 13.31 -0.37 -2.78
C PHE A 92 13.62 -1.28 -3.95
N LYS A 93 12.67 -2.13 -4.29
CA LYS A 93 12.68 -2.87 -5.54
C LYS A 93 11.31 -2.83 -6.19
N LYS A 94 11.30 -2.85 -7.53
CA LYS A 94 10.07 -2.91 -8.32
C LYS A 94 9.66 -4.36 -8.49
N VAL A 95 8.39 -4.64 -8.23
CA VAL A 95 7.79 -5.96 -8.41
C VAL A 95 6.53 -5.81 -9.25
N THR A 96 6.47 -6.54 -10.35
CA THR A 96 5.27 -6.62 -11.19
C THR A 96 4.84 -8.06 -11.29
N GLU A 97 3.61 -8.35 -10.92
CA GLU A 97 3.02 -9.67 -11.07
C GLU A 97 1.81 -9.63 -12.01
N ALA A 98 1.67 -10.68 -12.84
CA ALA A 98 0.47 -10.85 -13.64
C ALA A 98 -0.75 -11.08 -12.74
N GLN A 99 -1.90 -10.53 -13.10
CA GLN A 99 -3.13 -10.73 -12.37
C GLN A 99 -3.53 -12.21 -12.36
N THR A 100 -3.69 -12.77 -11.17
CA THR A 100 -4.05 -14.18 -10.96
C THR A 100 -5.48 -14.37 -10.44
N PHE A 101 -6.06 -13.33 -9.81
CA PHE A 101 -7.41 -13.38 -9.25
C PHE A 101 -8.32 -12.42 -10.03
N TYR A 102 -9.08 -12.97 -10.98
CA TYR A 102 -9.90 -12.15 -11.89
C TYR A 102 -11.22 -11.65 -11.30
N SER A 103 -11.75 -12.34 -10.29
CA SER A 103 -13.10 -12.06 -9.77
C SER A 103 -13.17 -11.48 -8.37
N VAL A 104 -12.05 -11.33 -7.68
CA VAL A 104 -12.04 -11.06 -6.22
C VAL A 104 -11.15 -9.87 -5.84
N GLY A 105 -10.82 -9.02 -6.77
CA GLY A 105 -10.03 -7.82 -6.50
C GLY A 105 -8.56 -8.07 -6.17
N PHE A 106 -7.83 -6.99 -6.01
CA PHE A 106 -6.39 -7.04 -5.82
C PHE A 106 -5.97 -7.43 -4.40
N ALA A 107 -6.87 -7.32 -3.40
CA ALA A 107 -6.52 -7.59 -2.01
C ALA A 107 -6.00 -9.01 -1.79
N LYS A 108 -6.62 -10.00 -2.42
CA LYS A 108 -6.16 -11.40 -2.32
C LYS A 108 -4.76 -11.59 -2.88
N GLN A 109 -4.47 -10.99 -4.02
CA GLN A 109 -3.15 -11.11 -4.65
C GLN A 109 -2.09 -10.36 -3.86
N ILE A 110 -2.41 -9.18 -3.36
CA ILE A 110 -1.55 -8.40 -2.47
C ILE A 110 -1.19 -9.22 -1.21
N MET A 111 -2.19 -9.81 -0.57
CA MET A 111 -1.97 -10.61 0.63
C MET A 111 -1.21 -11.90 0.33
N ALA A 112 -1.46 -12.55 -0.81
CA ALA A 112 -0.71 -13.73 -1.22
C ALA A 112 0.79 -13.39 -1.40
N TYR A 113 1.10 -12.26 -2.02
CA TYR A 113 2.47 -11.78 -2.13
C TYR A 113 3.07 -11.45 -0.75
N ALA A 114 2.32 -10.76 0.09
CA ALA A 114 2.77 -10.36 1.42
C ALA A 114 3.14 -11.58 2.29
N VAL A 115 2.37 -12.63 2.24
CA VAL A 115 2.64 -13.87 2.98
C VAL A 115 3.82 -14.62 2.36
N LYS A 116 3.82 -14.79 1.04
CA LYS A 116 4.89 -15.50 0.32
C LYS A 116 6.27 -14.88 0.53
N GLU A 117 6.35 -13.57 0.48
CA GLU A 117 7.60 -12.82 0.62
C GLU A 117 7.88 -12.36 2.06
N GLU A 118 7.09 -12.81 3.01
CA GLU A 118 7.25 -12.48 4.43
C GLU A 118 7.32 -10.96 4.68
N MET A 119 6.36 -10.22 4.12
CA MET A 119 6.27 -8.78 4.30
C MET A 119 5.83 -8.45 5.73
N ASP A 120 6.39 -7.39 6.31
CA ASP A 120 6.11 -6.98 7.69
C ASP A 120 5.00 -5.96 7.79
N LEU A 121 4.69 -5.28 6.69
CA LEU A 121 3.71 -4.21 6.64
C LEU A 121 3.18 -4.04 5.22
N VAL A 122 1.93 -3.63 5.09
CA VAL A 122 1.33 -3.19 3.82
C VAL A 122 0.95 -1.72 3.92
N ALA A 123 1.41 -0.88 2.99
CA ALA A 123 1.09 0.55 2.96
C ALA A 123 0.04 0.84 1.90
N ILE A 124 -1.11 1.40 2.30
CA ILE A 124 -2.23 1.69 1.40
C ILE A 124 -2.74 3.13 1.56
N MET A 125 -3.59 3.55 0.61
CA MET A 125 -4.43 4.76 0.72
C MET A 125 -5.83 4.36 1.18
N ALA A 126 -6.37 5.09 2.16
CA ALA A 126 -7.73 4.88 2.66
C ALA A 126 -8.80 5.63 1.87
N ASN A 127 -8.43 6.64 1.09
CA ASN A 127 -9.38 7.44 0.30
C ASN A 127 -10.22 6.56 -0.63
N PRO A 128 -11.48 6.95 -0.89
CA PRO A 128 -12.31 6.28 -1.89
C PRO A 128 -11.62 6.26 -3.26
N THR A 129 -11.64 5.12 -3.91
CA THR A 129 -11.03 4.94 -5.23
C THR A 129 -11.98 4.15 -6.12
N ARG A 130 -12.00 4.47 -7.41
CA ARG A 130 -12.72 3.65 -8.39
C ARG A 130 -12.05 2.28 -8.49
N GLU A 131 -12.85 1.21 -8.56
CA GLU A 131 -12.38 -0.18 -8.54
C GLU A 131 -11.28 -0.51 -9.55
N HIS A 132 -11.30 0.16 -10.70
CA HIS A 132 -10.34 -0.10 -11.78
C HIS A 132 -8.98 0.62 -11.59
N HIS A 133 -8.87 1.51 -10.62
CA HIS A 133 -7.71 2.37 -10.45
C HIS A 133 -6.81 1.99 -9.27
N TYR A 134 -7.39 1.31 -8.29
CA TYR A 134 -6.69 0.89 -7.08
C TYR A 134 -7.49 -0.20 -6.36
N ILE A 135 -7.31 -0.30 -5.08
CA ILE A 135 -8.00 -1.26 -4.22
C ILE A 135 -9.42 -0.74 -3.92
N ALA A 136 -10.44 -1.52 -4.23
CA ALA A 136 -11.82 -1.19 -3.89
C ALA A 136 -12.01 -1.14 -2.35
N ASP A 137 -13.02 -0.41 -1.89
CA ASP A 137 -13.26 -0.24 -0.44
C ASP A 137 -13.50 -1.58 0.29
N ALA A 138 -14.22 -2.52 -0.32
CA ALA A 138 -14.41 -3.86 0.26
C ALA A 138 -13.07 -4.61 0.40
N ASP A 139 -12.18 -4.46 -0.57
CA ASP A 139 -10.85 -5.07 -0.55
C ASP A 139 -9.94 -4.39 0.48
N LYS A 140 -10.07 -3.08 0.68
CA LYS A 140 -9.34 -2.38 1.75
C LYS A 140 -9.74 -2.91 3.13
N VAL A 141 -11.02 -3.15 3.37
CA VAL A 141 -11.49 -3.77 4.61
C VAL A 141 -10.85 -5.14 4.80
N SER A 142 -10.79 -5.95 3.75
CA SER A 142 -10.14 -7.27 3.80
C SER A 142 -8.65 -7.18 4.14
N LEU A 143 -7.94 -6.17 3.63
CA LEU A 143 -6.54 -5.92 3.98
C LEU A 143 -6.40 -5.49 5.44
N LEU A 144 -7.23 -4.56 5.89
CA LEU A 144 -7.18 -4.04 7.26
C LEU A 144 -7.48 -5.10 8.33
N THR A 145 -8.26 -6.12 7.97
CA THR A 145 -8.67 -7.21 8.86
C THR A 145 -8.07 -8.56 8.42
N ASN A 146 -6.89 -8.54 7.80
CA ASN A 146 -6.31 -9.76 7.24
C ASN A 146 -5.99 -10.79 8.33
N SER A 147 -6.25 -12.07 8.02
CA SER A 147 -6.05 -13.20 8.94
C SER A 147 -4.57 -13.54 9.16
N SER A 148 -3.67 -12.99 8.37
CA SER A 148 -2.22 -13.16 8.50
C SER A 148 -1.61 -12.22 9.53
N CYS A 149 -2.42 -11.36 10.15
CA CYS A 149 -2.01 -10.37 11.16
C CYS A 149 -0.89 -9.44 10.71
N ILE A 150 -0.82 -9.13 9.41
CA ILE A 150 0.14 -8.17 8.88
C ILE A 150 -0.38 -6.75 9.10
N PRO A 151 0.36 -5.89 9.80
CA PRO A 151 -0.04 -4.50 10.01
C PRO A 151 -0.22 -3.73 8.71
N VAL A 152 -1.12 -2.77 8.71
CA VAL A 152 -1.41 -1.93 7.55
C VAL A 152 -1.19 -0.46 7.90
N LEU A 153 -0.29 0.19 7.17
CA LEU A 153 -0.10 1.65 7.22
C LEU A 153 -1.10 2.28 6.26
N SER A 154 -1.98 3.13 6.77
CA SER A 154 -3.00 3.81 6.00
C SER A 154 -2.71 5.30 5.90
N ALA A 155 -2.70 5.83 4.70
CA ALA A 155 -2.58 7.26 4.45
C ALA A 155 -3.84 7.79 3.75
N ASN A 156 -4.06 9.10 3.88
CA ASN A 156 -5.13 9.82 3.19
C ASN A 156 -4.55 10.96 2.37
N ALA A 157 -5.22 11.32 1.29
CA ALA A 157 -4.92 12.58 0.60
C ALA A 157 -5.20 13.74 1.55
N LYS A 158 -4.42 14.82 1.43
CA LYS A 158 -4.69 16.04 2.20
C LYS A 158 -6.10 16.53 1.89
N ILE A 159 -6.90 16.70 2.93
CA ILE A 159 -8.15 17.42 2.81
C ILE A 159 -7.76 18.89 2.66
N ASN A 160 -7.95 19.46 1.48
CA ASN A 160 -7.84 20.90 1.30
C ASN A 160 -9.02 21.54 2.04
N MET A 161 -8.75 21.99 3.24
CA MET A 161 -9.65 22.85 3.98
C MET A 161 -9.53 24.26 3.40
N SER A 162 -10.22 24.48 2.29
CA SER A 162 -10.40 25.83 1.75
C SER A 162 -11.58 26.48 2.43
#